data_ad7d64afd4edc2fdd143092d26232a9b
#
_entry.id   ad7d64afd4edc2fdd143092d26232a9b
#
_cell.length_a   1.000
_cell.length_b   1.000
_cell.length_c   1.000
_cell.angle_alpha   90.00
_cell.angle_beta   90.00
_cell.angle_gamma   90.00
#
_symmetry.space_group_name_H-M   'P 1'
#
loop_
_entity.id
_entity.type
_entity.pdbx_description
1 polymer ?
#
loop_
_entity_poly.entity_id
_entity_poly.type
_entity_poly.pdbx_seq_one_letter_code
_entity_poly.pdbx_strand_id
1 'polypeptide(L)'
;MKATLKDGFELQVNEKCLNDWGFLTMLRKIDKGDTGLIVDIAENLLGGDEEVGKLAKHLEVDGVTPADKMIDALTEIMGSVNELKNS
;
A
#
# COMPACT_ATOMS: atom_id res chain seq x y z
N MET A 1 -11.40 -6.53 -1.50
CA MET A 1 -10.39 -7.60 -1.66
C MET A 1 -9.43 -7.59 -0.48
N LYS A 2 -9.04 -8.78 -0.03
CA LYS A 2 -8.15 -8.91 1.13
C LYS A 2 -6.73 -9.24 0.68
N ALA A 3 -5.73 -8.59 1.27
CA ALA A 3 -4.33 -8.92 1.06
C ALA A 3 -3.70 -9.36 2.38
N THR A 4 -2.75 -10.28 2.31
CA THR A 4 -2.04 -10.80 3.47
C THR A 4 -0.55 -10.56 3.30
N LEU A 5 0.07 -9.92 4.29
CA LEU A 5 1.51 -9.71 4.30
C LEU A 5 2.24 -11.01 4.65
N LYS A 6 3.55 -11.03 4.43
CA LYS A 6 4.38 -12.20 4.72
C LYS A 6 4.32 -12.64 6.19
N ASP A 7 4.10 -11.68 7.09
CA ASP A 7 4.00 -11.96 8.52
C ASP A 7 2.61 -12.40 8.96
N GLY A 8 1.66 -12.51 8.02
CA GLY A 8 0.29 -12.95 8.30
C GLY A 8 -0.70 -11.83 8.55
N PHE A 9 -0.25 -10.56 8.55
CA PHE A 9 -1.15 -9.43 8.77
C PHE A 9 -2.08 -9.24 7.58
N GLU A 10 -3.39 -9.13 7.83
CA GLU A 10 -4.40 -9.01 6.79
C GLU A 10 -4.94 -7.60 6.68
N LEU A 11 -5.17 -7.16 5.44
CA LEU A 11 -5.69 -5.82 5.15
C LEU A 11 -6.76 -5.89 4.07
N GLN A 12 -7.69 -4.94 4.11
CA GLN A 12 -8.63 -4.73 3.01
C GLN A 12 -7.97 -3.83 1.97
N VAL A 13 -8.12 -4.19 0.70
CA VAL A 13 -7.53 -3.45 -0.42
C VAL A 13 -8.64 -2.95 -1.33
N ASN A 14 -8.53 -1.70 -1.75
CA ASN A 14 -9.44 -1.11 -2.72
C ASN A 14 -8.96 -1.45 -4.13
N GLU A 15 -9.43 -2.56 -4.68
CA GLU A 15 -8.98 -3.03 -5.99
C GLU A 15 -9.34 -2.10 -7.14
N LYS A 16 -10.32 -1.21 -6.93
CA LYS A 16 -10.72 -0.26 -7.97
C LYS A 16 -9.60 0.71 -8.33
N CYS A 17 -8.74 1.05 -7.36
CA CYS A 17 -7.65 1.99 -7.59
C CYS A 17 -6.62 1.43 -8.58
N LEU A 18 -6.50 0.12 -8.67
CA LEU A 18 -5.53 -0.53 -9.56
C LEU A 18 -5.84 -0.33 -11.04
N ASN A 19 -7.06 0.07 -11.35
CA ASN A 19 -7.48 0.36 -12.72
C ASN A 19 -7.71 1.85 -12.94
N ASP A 20 -7.25 2.69 -12.01
CA ASP A 20 -7.39 4.13 -12.09
C ASP A 20 -6.14 4.77 -12.66
N TRP A 21 -6.32 5.59 -13.71
CA TRP A 21 -5.21 6.27 -14.36
C TRP A 21 -4.43 7.18 -13.41
N GLY A 22 -5.14 7.89 -12.53
CA GLY A 22 -4.50 8.76 -11.54
C GLY A 22 -3.59 7.98 -10.59
N PHE A 23 -4.05 6.82 -10.15
CA PHE A 23 -3.26 5.95 -9.28
C PHE A 23 -2.00 5.44 -9.99
N LEU A 24 -2.13 5.00 -11.24
CA LEU A 24 -1.00 4.52 -12.04
C LEU A 24 0.02 5.64 -12.26
N THR A 25 -0.45 6.86 -12.46
CA THR A 25 0.41 8.02 -12.62
C THR A 25 1.22 8.29 -11.35
N MET A 26 0.58 8.16 -10.18
CA MET A 26 1.27 8.32 -8.90
C MET A 26 2.35 7.26 -8.70
N LEU A 27 2.07 6.01 -9.06
CA LEU A 27 3.06 4.94 -8.96
C LEU A 27 4.29 5.25 -9.81
N ARG A 28 4.08 5.75 -11.01
CA ARG A 28 5.18 6.11 -11.90
C ARG A 28 6.04 7.23 -11.31
N LYS A 29 5.41 8.23 -10.71
CA LYS A 29 6.14 9.34 -10.08
C LYS A 29 6.99 8.87 -8.90
N ILE A 30 6.49 7.91 -8.13
CA ILE A 30 7.25 7.32 -7.01
C ILE A 30 8.48 6.59 -7.55
N ASP A 31 8.34 5.82 -8.62
CA ASP A 31 9.46 5.14 -9.26
C ASP A 31 10.54 6.13 -9.70
N LYS A 32 10.15 7.36 -10.00
CA LYS A 32 11.08 8.42 -10.38
C LYS A 32 11.65 9.18 -9.18
N GLY A 33 11.29 8.80 -7.97
CA GLY A 33 11.84 9.36 -6.74
C GLY A 33 10.94 10.31 -5.98
N ASP A 34 9.70 10.51 -6.42
CA ASP A 34 8.75 11.39 -5.71
C ASP A 34 8.07 10.62 -4.58
N THR A 35 8.78 10.48 -3.47
CA THR A 35 8.30 9.70 -2.32
C THR A 35 7.18 10.38 -1.54
N GLY A 36 6.93 11.67 -1.78
CA GLY A 36 5.82 12.39 -1.12
C GLY A 36 4.45 11.84 -1.48
N LEU A 37 4.33 11.12 -2.59
CA LEU A 37 3.06 10.53 -3.02
C LEU A 37 2.75 9.18 -2.36
N ILE A 38 3.67 8.65 -1.55
CA ILE A 38 3.46 7.35 -0.90
C ILE A 38 2.23 7.36 0.01
N VAL A 39 2.01 8.46 0.72
CA VAL A 39 0.84 8.58 1.60
C VAL A 39 -0.45 8.52 0.79
N ASP A 40 -0.48 9.23 -0.34
CA ASP A 40 -1.65 9.23 -1.23
C ASP A 40 -1.91 7.84 -1.79
N ILE A 41 -0.86 7.12 -2.18
CA ILE A 41 -0.98 5.75 -2.67
C ILE A 41 -1.53 4.84 -1.59
N ALA A 42 -1.03 4.95 -0.37
CA ALA A 42 -1.51 4.14 0.74
C ALA A 42 -3.00 4.37 0.98
N GLU A 43 -3.44 5.62 1.00
CA GLU A 43 -4.84 5.96 1.20
C GLU A 43 -5.73 5.41 0.08
N ASN A 44 -5.29 5.53 -1.17
CA ASN A 44 -6.04 5.00 -2.31
C ASN A 44 -6.08 3.47 -2.31
N LEU A 45 -4.93 2.84 -2.09
CA LEU A 45 -4.81 1.38 -2.12
C LEU A 45 -5.60 0.71 -1.00
N LEU A 46 -5.57 1.28 0.19
CA LEU A 46 -6.22 0.70 1.36
C LEU A 46 -7.62 1.25 1.62
N GLY A 47 -8.08 2.18 0.79
CA GLY A 47 -9.44 2.66 0.85
C GLY A 47 -9.73 3.69 1.92
N GLY A 48 -8.72 4.31 2.51
CA GLY A 48 -8.91 5.40 3.48
C GLY A 48 -7.95 5.36 4.66
N ASP A 49 -8.09 6.34 5.54
CA ASP A 49 -7.18 6.55 6.67
C ASP A 49 -7.22 5.44 7.71
N GLU A 50 -8.36 4.80 7.88
CA GLU A 50 -8.53 3.76 8.91
C GLU A 50 -7.63 2.55 8.62
N GLU A 51 -7.64 2.04 7.40
CA GLU A 51 -6.80 0.91 7.03
C GLU A 51 -5.32 1.29 7.00
N VAL A 52 -5.00 2.50 6.54
CA VAL A 52 -3.62 3.00 6.59
C VAL A 52 -3.12 3.06 8.03
N GLY A 53 -3.97 3.55 8.94
CA GLY A 53 -3.64 3.61 10.36
C GLY A 53 -3.37 2.23 10.96
N LYS A 54 -4.14 1.22 10.58
CA LYS A 54 -3.94 -0.15 11.05
C LYS A 54 -2.58 -0.69 10.59
N LEU A 55 -2.22 -0.44 9.33
CA LEU A 55 -0.93 -0.88 8.82
C LEU A 55 0.22 -0.14 9.49
N ALA A 56 0.10 1.17 9.64
CA ALA A 56 1.12 1.98 10.29
C ALA A 56 1.36 1.50 11.72
N LYS A 57 0.29 1.21 12.46
CA LYS A 57 0.39 0.71 13.83
C LYS A 57 1.05 -0.67 13.88
N HIS A 58 0.73 -1.52 12.92
CA HIS A 58 1.34 -2.85 12.83
C HIS A 58 2.85 -2.79 12.60
N LEU A 59 3.30 -1.81 11.81
CA LEU A 59 4.71 -1.64 11.47
C LEU A 59 5.48 -0.74 12.45
N GLU A 60 4.78 -0.19 13.45
CA GLU A 60 5.37 0.74 14.41
C GLU A 60 6.51 0.09 15.21
N VAL A 61 7.61 0.83 15.35
CA VAL A 61 8.76 0.43 16.16
C VAL A 61 9.13 1.62 17.06
N ASP A 62 9.09 1.42 18.36
CA ASP A 62 9.43 2.45 19.35
C ASP A 62 8.68 3.78 19.14
N GLY A 63 7.39 3.69 18.83
CA GLY A 63 6.55 4.87 18.66
C GLY A 63 6.65 5.53 17.29
N VAL A 64 7.40 4.95 16.37
CA VAL A 64 7.59 5.49 15.02
C VAL A 64 7.31 4.41 14.00
N THR A 65 6.61 4.77 12.92
CA THR A 65 6.42 3.86 11.78
C THR A 65 7.46 4.21 10.71
N PRO A 66 8.48 3.36 10.51
CA PRO A 66 9.50 3.65 9.50
C PRO A 66 8.91 3.71 8.10
N ALA A 67 9.25 4.77 7.35
CA ALA A 67 8.72 4.98 6.00
C ALA A 67 9.13 3.85 5.05
N ASP A 68 10.34 3.34 5.16
CA ASP A 68 10.83 2.24 4.32
C ASP A 68 10.01 0.97 4.53
N LYS A 69 9.57 0.70 5.75
CA LYS A 69 8.72 -0.44 6.04
C LYS A 69 7.32 -0.28 5.43
N MET A 70 6.80 0.95 5.45
CA MET A 70 5.53 1.25 4.78
C MET A 70 5.63 1.03 3.28
N ILE A 71 6.70 1.50 2.68
CA ILE A 71 6.94 1.32 1.23
C ILE A 71 7.03 -0.16 0.89
N ASP A 72 7.78 -0.93 1.66
CA ASP A 72 7.92 -2.37 1.43
C ASP A 72 6.58 -3.08 1.56
N ALA A 73 5.79 -2.73 2.57
CA ALA A 73 4.48 -3.34 2.77
C ALA A 73 3.52 -3.02 1.62
N LEU A 74 3.50 -1.77 1.17
CA LEU A 74 2.64 -1.36 0.04
C LEU A 74 3.06 -2.06 -1.25
N THR A 75 4.36 -2.20 -1.48
CA THR A 75 4.88 -2.93 -2.64
C THR A 75 4.46 -4.40 -2.60
N GLU A 76 4.55 -5.01 -1.44
CA GLU A 76 4.13 -6.40 -1.23
C GLU A 76 2.64 -6.57 -1.49
N ILE A 77 1.81 -5.65 -1.00
CA ILE A 77 0.36 -5.68 -1.21
C ILE A 77 0.05 -5.58 -2.71
N MET A 78 0.69 -4.64 -3.41
CA MET A 78 0.46 -4.47 -4.84
C MET A 78 0.88 -5.69 -5.65
N GLY A 79 1.99 -6.32 -5.29
CA GLY A 79 2.44 -7.55 -5.94
C GLY A 79 1.47 -8.69 -5.74
N SER A 80 0.96 -8.85 -4.53
CA SER A 80 -0.01 -9.88 -4.19
C SER A 80 -1.32 -9.72 -4.97
N VAL A 81 -1.81 -8.48 -5.07
CA VAL A 81 -3.05 -8.18 -5.80
C VAL A 81 -2.87 -8.45 -7.30
N ASN A 82 -1.72 -8.08 -7.86
CA ASN A 82 -1.42 -8.34 -9.27
C ASN A 82 -1.42 -9.85 -9.58
N GLU A 83 -0.83 -10.66 -8.70
CA GLU A 83 -0.83 -12.11 -8.86
C GLU A 83 -2.25 -12.67 -8.90
N LEU A 84 -3.11 -12.19 -8.01
CA LEU A 84 -4.50 -12.63 -7.96
C LEU A 84 -5.28 -12.26 -9.23
N LYS A 85 -4.98 -11.10 -9.81
CA LYS A 85 -5.63 -10.66 -11.05
C LYS A 85 -5.16 -11.41 -12.28
N ASN A 86 -3.92 -11.89 -12.28
CA ASN A 86 -3.31 -12.55 -13.43
C ASN A 86 -3.43 -14.08 -13.39
N SER A 87 -3.95 -14.61 -12.32
CA SER A 87 -4.07 -16.07 -12.16
C SER A 87 -5.35 -16.66 -12.71
#